data_5549853d898da492ff6d0c143eb664a6
#
_entry.id   5549853d898da492ff6d0c143eb664a6
#
_cell.length_a   1.000
_cell.length_b   1.000
_cell.length_c   1.000
_cell.angle_alpha   90.00
_cell.angle_beta   90.00
_cell.angle_gamma   90.00
#
_symmetry.space_group_name_H-M   'P 1'
#
loop_
_entity.id
_entity.type
_entity.pdbx_description
1 polymer ?
#
loop_
_entity_poly.entity_id
_entity_poly.type
_entity_poly.pdbx_seq_one_letter_code
_entity_poly.pdbx_strand_id
1 'polypeptide(L)'
;MRIVRAGIYQFETLKRRHRIALDGAKEEALDYSKIFNSAIDRLHEEGRYRVFIDILRNKGAFPNARCFAGHNGPKPITVWCSNDYLAMGQHPKVIAAMEEALHDVGAGSGGTRNIGGNTHYHIDLEAELADLH
;
A
#
# COMPACT_ATOMS: atom_id res chain seq x y z
N MET A 1 -40.43 -26.34 -17.98
CA MET A 1 -40.47 -26.35 -16.51
C MET A 1 -39.85 -27.61 -15.87
N ARG A 2 -38.92 -28.31 -16.55
CA ARG A 2 -38.22 -29.52 -16.04
C ARG A 2 -36.72 -29.34 -15.78
N ILE A 3 -36.11 -28.28 -16.28
CA ILE A 3 -34.65 -28.04 -16.21
C ILE A 3 -34.23 -27.38 -14.88
N VAL A 4 -35.11 -26.62 -14.23
CA VAL A 4 -34.78 -25.91 -12.97
C VAL A 4 -34.74 -26.84 -11.75
N ARG A 5 -35.43 -27.99 -11.78
CA ARG A 5 -35.41 -28.93 -10.66
C ARG A 5 -34.16 -29.79 -10.56
N ALA A 6 -33.46 -30.03 -11.67
CA ALA A 6 -32.24 -30.84 -11.68
C ALA A 6 -31.04 -30.07 -11.08
N GLY A 7 -30.96 -28.74 -11.28
CA GLY A 7 -29.88 -27.91 -10.76
C GLY A 7 -29.92 -27.76 -9.24
N ILE A 8 -31.11 -27.68 -8.65
CA ILE A 8 -31.25 -27.53 -7.19
C ILE A 8 -30.88 -28.85 -6.46
N TYR A 9 -31.17 -30.00 -7.03
CA TYR A 9 -30.79 -31.31 -6.42
C TYR A 9 -29.28 -31.55 -6.42
N GLN A 10 -28.58 -31.12 -7.45
CA GLN A 10 -27.10 -31.21 -7.48
C GLN A 10 -26.43 -30.29 -6.48
N PHE A 11 -26.99 -29.09 -6.28
CA PHE A 11 -26.44 -28.09 -5.32
C PHE A 11 -26.61 -28.56 -3.87
N GLU A 12 -27.74 -29.15 -3.52
CA GLU A 12 -27.98 -29.68 -2.17
C GLU A 12 -27.13 -30.94 -1.90
N THR A 13 -26.89 -31.76 -2.89
CA THR A 13 -26.04 -32.94 -2.76
C THR A 13 -24.56 -32.58 -2.61
N LEU A 14 -24.10 -31.53 -3.28
CA LEU A 14 -22.74 -30.96 -3.12
C LEU A 14 -22.55 -30.32 -1.74
N LYS A 15 -23.53 -29.56 -1.25
CA LYS A 15 -23.50 -29.00 0.11
C LYS A 15 -23.47 -30.08 1.19
N ARG A 16 -24.22 -31.17 1.00
CA ARG A 16 -24.26 -32.29 1.95
C ARG A 16 -22.95 -33.08 1.96
N ARG A 17 -22.33 -33.31 0.80
CA ARG A 17 -21.00 -33.94 0.70
C ARG A 17 -19.89 -33.05 1.31
N HIS A 18 -19.97 -31.74 1.12
CA HIS A 18 -19.02 -30.79 1.73
C HIS A 18 -19.16 -30.73 3.25
N ARG A 19 -20.39 -30.78 3.77
CA ARG A 19 -20.66 -30.78 5.21
C ARG A 19 -20.21 -32.08 5.90
N ILE A 20 -20.33 -33.23 5.24
CA ILE A 20 -19.89 -34.56 5.78
C ILE A 20 -18.35 -34.67 5.77
N ALA A 21 -17.66 -34.01 4.85
CA ALA A 21 -16.20 -33.97 4.82
C ALA A 21 -15.60 -33.02 5.90
N LEU A 22 -16.38 -32.06 6.40
CA LEU A 22 -15.94 -31.13 7.45
C LEU A 22 -16.20 -31.66 8.87
N ASP A 23 -17.10 -32.62 9.05
CA ASP A 23 -17.44 -33.19 10.37
C ASP A 23 -16.42 -34.21 10.90
N GLY A 24 -15.43 -34.60 10.09
CA GLY A 24 -14.41 -35.59 10.48
C GLY A 24 -13.02 -35.04 10.78
N ALA A 25 -12.72 -33.81 10.38
CA ALA A 25 -11.51 -33.11 10.75
C ALA A 25 -11.87 -32.10 11.85
N LYS A 26 -11.37 -32.29 13.06
CA LYS A 26 -11.23 -31.18 13.99
C LYS A 26 -10.34 -30.19 13.27
N GLU A 27 -10.95 -29.22 12.60
CA GLU A 27 -10.26 -28.05 12.08
C GLU A 27 -9.70 -27.34 13.32
N GLU A 28 -8.44 -27.61 13.66
CA GLU A 28 -7.74 -26.77 14.62
C GLU A 28 -7.81 -25.37 14.05
N ALA A 29 -8.61 -24.54 14.70
CA ALA A 29 -8.77 -23.16 14.28
C ALA A 29 -7.36 -22.54 14.18
N LEU A 30 -6.98 -22.12 12.97
CA LEU A 30 -5.69 -21.49 12.71
C LEU A 30 -5.51 -20.32 13.68
N ASP A 31 -4.57 -20.44 14.60
CA ASP A 31 -4.20 -19.35 15.51
C ASP A 31 -3.30 -18.37 14.76
N TYR A 32 -3.94 -17.43 14.08
CA TYR A 32 -3.25 -16.38 13.35
C TYR A 32 -2.34 -15.54 14.26
N SER A 33 -2.72 -15.32 15.52
CA SER A 33 -1.90 -14.55 16.45
C SER A 33 -0.58 -15.27 16.73
N LYS A 34 -0.61 -16.57 16.92
CA LYS A 34 0.59 -17.40 17.09
C LYS A 34 1.48 -17.38 15.85
N ILE A 35 0.87 -17.50 14.66
CA ILE A 35 1.62 -17.47 13.39
C ILE A 35 2.32 -16.11 13.20
N PHE A 36 1.60 -15.01 13.40
CA PHE A 36 2.16 -13.68 13.22
C PHE A 36 3.21 -13.35 14.28
N ASN A 37 2.96 -13.67 15.55
CA ASN A 37 3.95 -13.46 16.61
C ASN A 37 5.23 -14.25 16.35
N SER A 38 5.13 -15.53 15.98
CA SER A 38 6.32 -16.34 15.64
C SER A 38 7.09 -15.76 14.44
N ALA A 39 6.42 -15.18 13.46
CA ALA A 39 7.07 -14.51 12.34
C ALA A 39 7.80 -13.23 12.76
N ILE A 40 7.20 -12.44 13.67
CA ILE A 40 7.80 -11.24 14.23
C ILE A 40 9.02 -11.60 15.11
N ASP A 41 8.88 -12.60 15.97
CA ASP A 41 9.97 -13.07 16.83
C ASP A 41 11.19 -13.50 16.00
N ARG A 42 10.97 -14.24 14.92
CA ARG A 42 12.02 -14.62 13.98
C ARG A 42 12.70 -13.39 13.35
N LEU A 43 11.95 -12.35 12.98
CA LEU A 43 12.52 -11.11 12.45
C LEU A 43 13.41 -10.40 13.49
N HIS A 44 13.03 -10.44 14.77
CA HIS A 44 13.85 -9.92 15.87
C HIS A 44 15.14 -10.73 16.05
N GLU A 45 15.06 -12.08 16.06
CA GLU A 45 16.19 -12.96 16.17
C GLU A 45 17.21 -12.79 15.03
N GLU A 46 16.70 -12.59 13.81
CA GLU A 46 17.51 -12.36 12.61
C GLU A 46 18.04 -10.90 12.50
N GLY A 47 17.68 -10.00 13.41
CA GLY A 47 18.05 -8.58 13.35
C GLY A 47 17.47 -7.83 12.16
N ARG A 48 16.40 -8.34 11.55
CA ARG A 48 15.71 -7.77 10.37
C ARG A 48 14.43 -7.03 10.70
N TYR A 49 14.05 -6.99 11.97
CA TYR A 49 12.85 -6.26 12.37
C TYR A 49 13.04 -4.76 12.13
N ARG A 50 12.15 -4.16 11.34
CA ARG A 50 12.20 -2.73 11.00
C ARG A 50 11.00 -2.03 11.58
N VAL A 51 11.23 -0.92 12.24
CA VAL A 51 10.20 -0.04 12.75
C VAL A 51 10.01 1.12 11.78
N PHE A 52 8.76 1.43 11.43
CA PHE A 52 8.44 2.64 10.70
C PHE A 52 8.56 3.83 11.64
N ILE A 53 9.45 4.76 11.31
CA ILE A 53 9.69 5.95 12.10
C ILE A 53 8.77 7.06 11.61
N ASP A 54 8.00 7.64 12.53
CA ASP A 54 7.14 8.81 12.23
C ASP A 54 8.00 10.06 12.14
N ILE A 55 8.15 10.59 10.92
CA ILE A 55 8.94 11.80 10.65
C ILE A 55 8.17 12.82 9.83
N LEU A 56 8.41 14.09 10.09
CA LEU A 56 7.91 15.19 9.29
C LEU A 56 9.10 15.98 8.72
N ARG A 57 9.23 15.94 7.39
CA ARG A 57 10.21 16.72 6.64
C ARG A 57 9.65 18.13 6.43
N ASN A 58 10.44 19.14 6.70
CA ASN A 58 10.05 20.54 6.48
C ASN A 58 10.62 21.02 5.15
N LYS A 59 9.78 21.62 4.31
CA LYS A 59 10.22 22.30 3.08
C LYS A 59 11.27 23.37 3.42
N GLY A 60 12.38 23.38 2.68
CA GLY A 60 13.47 24.35 2.88
C GLY A 60 14.43 24.04 4.04
N ALA A 61 14.20 22.97 4.82
CA ALA A 61 15.06 22.58 5.92
C ALA A 61 15.74 21.21 5.73
N PHE A 62 15.58 20.60 4.56
CA PHE A 62 16.20 19.31 4.25
C PHE A 62 17.73 19.39 4.32
N PRO A 63 18.45 18.40 4.92
CA PRO A 63 17.99 17.09 5.36
C PRO A 63 17.36 17.02 6.77
N ASN A 64 17.13 18.14 7.43
CA ASN A 64 16.56 18.17 8.77
C ASN A 64 15.07 17.84 8.75
N ALA A 65 14.63 17.11 9.76
CA ALA A 65 13.25 16.70 9.95
C ALA A 65 12.90 16.64 11.44
N ARG A 66 11.63 16.48 11.75
CA ARG A 66 11.12 16.21 13.10
C ARG A 66 10.70 14.76 13.20
N CYS A 67 11.18 14.07 14.23
CA CYS A 67 10.79 12.69 14.56
C CYS A 67 9.75 12.73 15.68
N PHE A 68 8.61 12.09 15.46
CA PHE A 68 7.50 11.98 16.42
C PHE A 68 7.50 10.63 17.15
N ALA A 69 8.47 9.76 16.91
CA ALA A 69 8.61 8.52 17.63
C ALA A 69 9.01 8.80 19.09
N GLY A 70 8.17 8.35 20.05
CA GLY A 70 8.39 8.47 21.48
C GLY A 70 7.41 9.39 22.19
N HIS A 71 7.42 9.31 23.54
CA HIS A 71 6.42 9.99 24.39
C HIS A 71 6.77 11.45 24.75
N ASN A 72 7.95 11.93 24.38
CA ASN A 72 8.47 13.24 24.82
C ASN A 72 8.30 14.34 23.75
N GLY A 73 7.38 14.18 22.82
CA GLY A 73 7.16 15.12 21.71
C GLY A 73 8.19 15.03 20.58
N PRO A 74 8.06 15.87 19.55
CA PRO A 74 8.90 15.79 18.37
C PRO A 74 10.33 16.22 18.66
N LYS A 75 11.29 15.42 18.18
CA LYS A 75 12.73 15.69 18.28
C LYS A 75 13.31 16.05 16.90
N PRO A 76 14.24 16.99 16.82
CA PRO A 76 14.97 17.26 15.58
C PRO A 76 15.86 16.07 15.23
N ILE A 77 15.85 15.69 13.95
CA ILE A 77 16.72 14.64 13.39
C ILE A 77 17.29 15.08 12.05
N THR A 78 18.37 14.42 11.61
CA THR A 78 18.89 14.54 10.25
C THR A 78 18.60 13.24 9.49
N VAL A 79 17.96 13.34 8.34
CA VAL A 79 17.63 12.22 7.47
C VAL A 79 18.81 11.94 6.55
N TRP A 80 19.47 10.80 6.76
CA TRP A 80 20.62 10.37 5.95
C TRP A 80 20.24 9.47 4.78
N CYS A 81 19.05 8.87 4.82
CA CYS A 81 18.53 7.99 3.77
C CYS A 81 17.29 8.61 3.13
N SER A 82 17.43 9.13 1.93
CA SER A 82 16.33 9.69 1.16
C SER A 82 16.51 9.34 -0.31
N ASN A 83 15.42 9.07 -1.02
CA ASN A 83 15.43 8.91 -2.47
C ASN A 83 15.40 10.26 -3.20
N ASP A 84 15.14 11.35 -2.50
CA ASP A 84 15.12 12.72 -3.02
C ASP A 84 16.53 13.33 -2.94
N TYR A 85 17.49 12.75 -3.64
CA TYR A 85 18.92 13.09 -3.57
C TYR A 85 19.21 14.54 -3.97
N LEU A 86 18.42 15.10 -4.91
CA LEU A 86 18.58 16.45 -5.43
C LEU A 86 17.63 17.44 -4.79
N ALA A 87 16.85 17.02 -3.79
CA ALA A 87 15.80 17.79 -3.15
C ALA A 87 14.75 18.34 -4.15
N MET A 88 14.55 17.65 -5.26
CA MET A 88 13.62 18.08 -6.33
C MET A 88 12.17 18.12 -5.84
N GLY A 89 11.79 17.30 -4.87
CA GLY A 89 10.48 17.35 -4.23
C GLY A 89 10.19 18.66 -3.49
N GLN A 90 11.20 19.54 -3.31
CA GLN A 90 11.07 20.86 -2.71
C GLN A 90 11.29 21.99 -3.73
N HIS A 91 11.61 21.67 -4.98
CA HIS A 91 11.91 22.64 -5.99
C HIS A 91 10.67 23.48 -6.34
N PRO A 92 10.76 24.84 -6.38
CA PRO A 92 9.59 25.69 -6.61
C PRO A 92 8.80 25.37 -7.89
N LYS A 93 9.49 25.06 -8.98
CA LYS A 93 8.84 24.70 -10.25
C LYS A 93 8.06 23.39 -10.16
N VAL A 94 8.59 22.39 -9.44
CA VAL A 94 7.89 21.10 -9.23
C VAL A 94 6.64 21.32 -8.39
N ILE A 95 6.74 22.10 -7.32
CA ILE A 95 5.60 22.41 -6.46
C ILE A 95 4.53 23.19 -7.23
N ALA A 96 4.92 24.21 -7.99
CA ALA A 96 3.99 25.01 -8.79
C ALA A 96 3.24 24.16 -9.83
N ALA A 97 3.93 23.25 -10.52
CA ALA A 97 3.29 22.33 -11.47
C ALA A 97 2.31 21.35 -10.78
N MET A 98 2.63 20.89 -9.57
CA MET A 98 1.71 20.08 -8.78
C MET A 98 0.48 20.86 -8.32
N GLU A 99 0.66 22.12 -7.91
CA GLU A 99 -0.44 23.01 -7.53
C GLU A 99 -1.36 23.28 -8.70
N GLU A 100 -0.81 23.55 -9.89
CA GLU A 100 -1.56 23.75 -11.13
C GLU A 100 -2.39 22.49 -11.45
N ALA A 101 -1.77 21.31 -11.50
CA ALA A 101 -2.47 20.05 -11.76
C ALA A 101 -3.55 19.76 -10.72
N LEU A 102 -3.31 20.05 -9.44
CA LEU A 102 -4.27 19.87 -8.37
C LEU A 102 -5.52 20.74 -8.56
N HIS A 103 -5.35 21.98 -9.01
CA HIS A 103 -6.45 22.91 -9.26
C HIS A 103 -7.21 22.59 -10.55
N ASP A 104 -6.52 22.04 -11.55
CA ASP A 104 -7.12 21.70 -12.85
C ASP A 104 -7.95 20.39 -12.79
N VAL A 105 -7.37 19.33 -12.24
CA VAL A 105 -7.96 17.98 -12.31
C VAL A 105 -8.27 17.33 -10.96
N GLY A 106 -7.94 17.97 -9.84
CA GLY A 106 -8.16 17.44 -8.50
C GLY A 106 -7.05 16.49 -8.00
N ALA A 107 -7.27 15.92 -6.81
CA ALA A 107 -6.26 15.19 -6.06
C ALA A 107 -6.20 13.70 -6.38
N GLY A 108 -6.14 13.33 -7.64
CA GLY A 108 -5.94 11.93 -7.99
C GLY A 108 -6.50 11.54 -9.34
N SER A 109 -6.12 10.35 -9.80
CA SER A 109 -6.47 9.84 -11.14
C SER A 109 -7.89 9.25 -11.23
N GLY A 110 -8.61 9.12 -10.12
CA GLY A 110 -9.99 8.60 -10.09
C GLY A 110 -10.14 7.10 -10.35
N GLY A 111 -9.07 6.39 -10.66
CA GLY A 111 -9.11 4.95 -10.94
C GLY A 111 -7.76 4.36 -11.31
N THR A 112 -7.76 3.07 -11.64
CA THR A 112 -6.58 2.42 -12.19
C THR A 112 -6.39 2.81 -13.66
N ARG A 113 -5.14 2.79 -14.15
CA ARG A 113 -4.82 3.16 -15.53
C ARG A 113 -5.62 2.38 -16.57
N ASN A 114 -5.91 1.11 -16.31
CA ASN A 114 -6.61 0.23 -17.26
C ASN A 114 -8.11 0.54 -17.41
N ILE A 115 -8.72 1.28 -16.47
CA ILE A 115 -10.18 1.51 -16.44
C ILE A 115 -10.51 2.96 -16.77
N GLY A 116 -10.00 3.91 -16.02
CA GLY A 116 -10.33 5.32 -16.20
C GLY A 116 -9.33 6.27 -15.54
N GLY A 117 -8.22 5.73 -15.00
CA GLY A 117 -7.19 6.50 -14.31
C GLY A 117 -5.95 6.82 -15.14
N ASN A 118 -5.97 6.60 -16.47
CA ASN A 118 -4.88 6.99 -17.36
C ASN A 118 -5.06 8.45 -17.76
N THR A 119 -4.55 9.36 -16.96
CA THR A 119 -4.65 10.80 -17.18
C THR A 119 -3.65 11.29 -18.24
N HIS A 120 -3.87 12.48 -18.77
CA HIS A 120 -2.96 13.12 -19.73
C HIS A 120 -1.55 13.30 -19.15
N TYR A 121 -1.42 13.59 -17.86
CA TYR A 121 -0.13 13.68 -17.17
C TYR A 121 0.71 12.39 -17.21
N HIS A 122 0.06 11.21 -17.28
CA HIS A 122 0.79 9.95 -17.47
C HIS A 122 1.38 9.88 -18.89
N ILE A 123 0.61 10.29 -19.89
CA ILE A 123 1.03 10.25 -21.30
C ILE A 123 2.18 11.22 -21.53
N ASP A 124 2.09 12.44 -21.00
CA ASP A 124 3.14 13.44 -21.11
C ASP A 124 4.42 12.97 -20.44
N LEU A 125 4.33 12.42 -19.21
CA LEU A 125 5.49 11.87 -18.52
C LEU A 125 6.14 10.72 -19.31
N GLU A 126 5.34 9.83 -19.89
CA GLU A 126 5.84 8.71 -20.69
C GLU A 126 6.54 9.21 -21.96
N ALA A 127 6.02 10.24 -22.62
CA ALA A 127 6.64 10.85 -23.78
C ALA A 127 7.99 11.50 -23.44
N GLU A 128 8.05 12.28 -22.36
CA GLU A 128 9.28 12.91 -21.89
C GLU A 128 10.34 11.89 -21.48
N LEU A 129 9.94 10.80 -20.79
CA LEU A 129 10.87 9.74 -20.43
C LEU A 129 11.37 8.95 -21.65
N ALA A 130 10.52 8.73 -22.66
CA ALA A 130 10.92 8.06 -23.89
C ALA A 130 11.87 8.91 -24.74
N ASP A 131 11.73 10.24 -24.71
CA ASP A 131 12.67 11.15 -25.40
C ASP A 131 14.03 11.23 -24.68
N LEU A 132 14.04 11.05 -23.36
CA LEU A 132 15.27 11.07 -22.57
C LEU A 132 16.13 9.80 -22.74
N HIS A 133 15.53 8.65 -23.04
CA HIS A 133 16.16 7.32 -23.12
C HIS A 133 16.28 6.81 -24.55
#